data_d71d3ca1d3c6134d02e0252bac0e60b4
#
_entry.id   d71d3ca1d3c6134d02e0252bac0e60b4
#
_cell.length_a   1.000
_cell.length_b   1.000
_cell.length_c   1.000
_cell.angle_alpha   90.00
_cell.angle_beta   90.00
_cell.angle_gamma   90.00
#
_symmetry.space_group_name_H-M   'P 1'
#
loop_
_entity.id
_entity.type
_entity.pdbx_description
1 polymer ?
#
loop_
_entity_poly.entity_id
_entity_poly.type
_entity_poly.pdbx_seq_one_letter_code
_entity_poly.pdbx_strand_id
1 'polypeptide(L)'
;MTSGTGELLASLICLGGGALLLLVIFMAMYNSLIAKKNQVDYAYSGIDVQLKKRHDLIPNLVATVRQYMEHERGLLERITELRARAISPNLPEGERMQVEAALSTALRSLMVAVENYPNLKANENFLHLQASLNEIEEQLAAARRAYNAAVTDFNNAIEMFPTNFVASMMGLSRRAVFEASEEERATPDVAQLFER
;
A
#
# COMPACT_ATOMS: atom_id res chain seq x y z
N MET A 1 68.68 -10.81 10.04
CA MET A 1 67.87 -9.81 9.26
C MET A 1 66.61 -10.36 8.61
N THR A 2 66.26 -11.62 8.79
CA THR A 2 65.11 -12.28 8.12
C THR A 2 63.77 -12.31 8.91
N SER A 3 63.80 -12.00 10.21
CA SER A 3 62.58 -12.00 11.04
C SER A 3 61.63 -10.83 10.76
N GLY A 4 62.17 -9.64 10.51
CA GLY A 4 61.37 -8.43 10.30
C GLY A 4 60.56 -8.40 8.99
N THR A 5 61.07 -9.04 7.92
CA THR A 5 60.34 -9.13 6.66
C THR A 5 59.14 -10.08 6.72
N GLY A 6 59.24 -11.19 7.51
CA GLY A 6 58.13 -12.11 7.71
C GLY A 6 57.00 -11.46 8.51
N GLU A 7 57.30 -10.71 9.54
CA GLU A 7 56.33 -9.98 10.36
C GLU A 7 55.63 -8.87 9.58
N LEU A 8 56.34 -8.15 8.71
CA LEU A 8 55.76 -7.15 7.81
C LEU A 8 54.79 -7.77 6.75
N LEU A 9 55.18 -8.90 6.17
CA LEU A 9 54.33 -9.63 5.24
C LEU A 9 53.06 -10.18 5.92
N ALA A 10 53.18 -10.75 7.12
CA ALA A 10 52.05 -11.22 7.90
C ALA A 10 51.08 -10.08 8.26
N SER A 11 51.59 -8.91 8.68
CA SER A 11 50.78 -7.74 9.02
C SER A 11 50.07 -7.17 7.75
N LEU A 12 50.69 -7.13 6.59
CA LEU A 12 50.12 -6.71 5.36
C LEU A 12 49.00 -7.67 4.89
N ILE A 13 49.18 -8.97 5.06
CA ILE A 13 48.16 -9.97 4.74
C ILE A 13 46.95 -9.82 5.68
N CYS A 14 47.19 -9.63 6.99
CA CYS A 14 46.12 -9.39 7.97
C CYS A 14 45.34 -8.10 7.66
N LEU A 15 46.03 -7.02 7.34
CA LEU A 15 45.40 -5.73 6.98
C LEU A 15 44.61 -5.84 5.69
N GLY A 16 45.17 -6.48 4.65
CA GLY A 16 44.51 -6.70 3.37
C GLY A 16 43.28 -7.61 3.52
N GLY A 17 43.40 -8.70 4.29
CA GLY A 17 42.28 -9.59 4.60
C GLY A 17 41.15 -8.90 5.38
N GLY A 18 41.53 -8.08 6.38
CA GLY A 18 40.57 -7.28 7.13
C GLY A 18 39.83 -6.25 6.26
N ALA A 19 40.57 -5.53 5.39
CA ALA A 19 39.96 -4.58 4.46
C ALA A 19 39.00 -5.27 3.45
N LEU A 20 39.43 -6.42 2.94
CA LEU A 20 38.55 -7.20 2.03
C LEU A 20 37.28 -7.68 2.74
N LEU A 21 37.37 -8.16 3.96
CA LEU A 21 36.21 -8.56 4.77
C LEU A 21 35.25 -7.39 4.98
N LEU A 22 35.75 -6.21 5.37
CA LEU A 22 34.93 -5.02 5.53
C LEU A 22 34.24 -4.60 4.24
N LEU A 23 34.93 -4.70 3.10
CA LEU A 23 34.36 -4.42 1.79
C LEU A 23 33.19 -5.38 1.46
N VAL A 24 33.38 -6.68 1.73
CA VAL A 24 32.33 -7.69 1.50
C VAL A 24 31.11 -7.42 2.38
N ILE A 25 31.31 -7.09 3.66
CA ILE A 25 30.23 -6.72 4.60
C ILE A 25 29.50 -5.47 4.09
N PHE A 26 30.24 -4.45 3.68
CA PHE A 26 29.65 -3.22 3.13
C PHE A 26 28.79 -3.50 1.90
N MET A 27 29.30 -4.30 0.94
CA MET A 27 28.56 -4.70 -0.26
C MET A 27 27.29 -5.49 0.09
N ALA A 28 27.36 -6.40 1.06
CA ALA A 28 26.20 -7.16 1.52
C ALA A 28 25.11 -6.25 2.13
N MET A 29 25.51 -5.29 2.97
CA MET A 29 24.61 -4.30 3.58
C MET A 29 23.96 -3.40 2.51
N TYR A 30 24.77 -2.90 1.56
CA TYR A 30 24.28 -2.09 0.44
C TYR A 30 23.23 -2.85 -0.38
N ASN A 31 23.55 -4.08 -0.80
CA ASN A 31 22.62 -4.91 -1.58
C ASN A 31 21.34 -5.25 -0.79
N SER A 32 21.45 -5.50 0.52
CA SER A 32 20.30 -5.73 1.39
C SER A 32 19.36 -4.52 1.45
N LEU A 33 19.91 -3.30 1.58
CA LEU A 33 19.12 -2.07 1.59
C LEU A 33 18.42 -1.82 0.24
N ILE A 34 19.10 -2.05 -0.88
CA ILE A 34 18.49 -1.97 -2.22
C ILE A 34 17.37 -3.01 -2.37
N ALA A 35 17.59 -4.25 -1.92
CA ALA A 35 16.54 -5.28 -1.97
C ALA A 35 15.29 -4.88 -1.19
N LYS A 36 15.46 -4.35 0.03
CA LYS A 36 14.33 -3.85 0.85
C LYS A 36 13.62 -2.65 0.23
N LYS A 37 14.36 -1.70 -0.35
CA LYS A 37 13.78 -0.59 -1.10
C LYS A 37 12.92 -1.11 -2.27
N ASN A 38 13.46 -2.01 -3.07
CA ASN A 38 12.75 -2.59 -4.20
C ASN A 38 11.51 -3.40 -3.76
N GLN A 39 11.58 -4.05 -2.58
CA GLN A 39 10.42 -4.75 -2.00
C GLN A 39 9.28 -3.80 -1.66
N VAL A 40 9.59 -2.59 -1.15
CA VAL A 40 8.58 -1.53 -0.92
C VAL A 40 7.94 -1.10 -2.24
N ASP A 41 8.75 -0.82 -3.25
CA ASP A 41 8.27 -0.38 -4.57
C ASP A 41 7.42 -1.48 -5.25
N TYR A 42 7.80 -2.75 -5.10
CA TYR A 42 7.03 -3.90 -5.58
C TYR A 42 5.67 -4.02 -4.85
N ALA A 43 5.67 -3.90 -3.52
CA ALA A 43 4.45 -3.99 -2.75
C ALA A 43 3.48 -2.83 -3.08
N TYR A 44 3.99 -1.62 -3.33
CA TYR A 44 3.20 -0.48 -3.78
C TYR A 44 2.53 -0.74 -5.14
N SER A 45 3.26 -1.32 -6.08
CA SER A 45 2.71 -1.71 -7.39
C SER A 45 1.54 -2.68 -7.27
N GLY A 46 1.54 -3.55 -6.24
CA GLY A 46 0.42 -4.43 -5.94
C GLY A 46 -0.87 -3.66 -5.57
N ILE A 47 -0.73 -2.54 -4.86
CA ILE A 47 -1.87 -1.65 -4.54
C ILE A 47 -2.41 -1.00 -5.81
N ASP A 48 -1.54 -0.47 -6.67
CA ASP A 48 -1.94 0.19 -7.92
C ASP A 48 -2.73 -0.76 -8.84
N VAL A 49 -2.34 -2.03 -8.91
CA VAL A 49 -3.06 -3.05 -9.69
C VAL A 49 -4.50 -3.23 -9.18
N GLN A 50 -4.70 -3.29 -7.86
CA GLN A 50 -6.04 -3.46 -7.30
C GLN A 50 -6.89 -2.19 -7.43
N LEU A 51 -6.29 -1.01 -7.25
CA LEU A 51 -6.95 0.26 -7.49
C LEU A 51 -7.42 0.37 -8.94
N LYS A 52 -6.57 -0.01 -9.90
CA LYS A 52 -6.95 -0.02 -11.31
C LYS A 52 -8.14 -0.93 -11.57
N LYS A 53 -8.13 -2.16 -11.08
CA LYS A 53 -9.26 -3.09 -11.21
C LYS A 53 -10.56 -2.49 -10.63
N ARG A 54 -10.49 -1.85 -9.45
CA ARG A 54 -11.62 -1.16 -8.83
C ARG A 54 -12.17 -0.05 -9.73
N HIS A 55 -11.30 0.80 -10.26
CA HIS A 55 -11.69 1.89 -11.16
C HIS A 55 -12.32 1.38 -12.46
N ASP A 56 -11.87 0.24 -12.96
CA ASP A 56 -12.40 -0.37 -14.19
C ASP A 56 -13.82 -0.98 -13.97
N LEU A 57 -14.16 -1.40 -12.75
CA LEU A 57 -15.48 -1.92 -12.40
C LEU A 57 -16.56 -0.83 -12.20
N ILE A 58 -16.17 0.34 -11.68
CA ILE A 58 -17.11 1.41 -11.28
C ILE A 58 -18.06 1.83 -12.39
N PRO A 59 -17.67 2.04 -13.66
CA PRO A 59 -18.58 2.42 -14.72
C PRO A 59 -19.71 1.41 -14.93
N ASN A 60 -19.38 0.12 -14.88
CA ASN A 60 -20.36 -0.95 -15.04
C ASN A 60 -21.31 -1.01 -13.83
N LEU A 61 -20.77 -0.83 -12.62
CA LEU A 61 -21.56 -0.75 -11.40
C LEU A 61 -22.55 0.42 -11.47
N VAL A 62 -22.08 1.63 -11.79
CA VAL A 62 -22.92 2.84 -11.90
C VAL A 62 -23.98 2.67 -12.97
N ALA A 63 -23.65 2.10 -14.15
CA ALA A 63 -24.59 1.86 -15.24
C ALA A 63 -25.70 0.88 -14.83
N THR A 64 -25.34 -0.19 -14.11
CA THR A 64 -26.30 -1.19 -13.62
C THR A 64 -27.23 -0.59 -12.56
N VAL A 65 -26.67 0.11 -11.57
CA VAL A 65 -27.40 0.67 -10.44
C VAL A 65 -28.33 1.81 -10.87
N ARG A 66 -27.90 2.65 -11.81
CA ARG A 66 -28.67 3.81 -12.30
C ARG A 66 -30.05 3.46 -12.83
N GLN A 67 -30.24 2.24 -13.33
CA GLN A 67 -31.53 1.78 -13.86
C GLN A 67 -32.57 1.56 -12.76
N TYR A 68 -32.14 1.36 -11.52
CA TYR A 68 -32.99 1.02 -10.37
C TYR A 68 -33.08 2.11 -9.32
N MET A 69 -32.07 2.99 -9.25
CA MET A 69 -31.86 3.95 -8.15
C MET A 69 -31.90 5.39 -8.68
N GLU A 70 -33.06 5.82 -9.23
CA GLU A 70 -33.20 7.18 -9.78
C GLU A 70 -33.06 8.29 -8.74
N HIS A 71 -33.41 8.00 -7.48
CA HIS A 71 -33.35 8.98 -6.39
C HIS A 71 -31.92 9.19 -5.83
N GLU A 72 -30.98 8.29 -6.16
CA GLU A 72 -29.61 8.33 -5.65
C GLU A 72 -28.60 8.97 -6.63
N ARG A 73 -29.08 9.86 -7.53
CA ARG A 73 -28.23 10.49 -8.55
C ARG A 73 -27.01 11.16 -7.97
N GLY A 74 -27.15 11.90 -6.86
CA GLY A 74 -26.03 12.61 -6.25
C GLY A 74 -24.92 11.67 -5.75
N LEU A 75 -25.27 10.48 -5.23
CA LEU A 75 -24.30 9.48 -4.82
C LEU A 75 -23.57 8.88 -6.02
N LEU A 76 -24.30 8.55 -7.10
CA LEU A 76 -23.70 8.01 -8.33
C LEU A 76 -22.80 9.03 -9.04
N GLU A 77 -23.20 10.30 -9.09
CA GLU A 77 -22.37 11.40 -9.60
C GLU A 77 -21.10 11.56 -8.75
N ARG A 78 -21.23 11.51 -7.43
CA ARG A 78 -20.09 11.59 -6.51
C ARG A 78 -19.09 10.46 -6.71
N ILE A 79 -19.55 9.22 -6.87
CA ILE A 79 -18.69 8.06 -7.16
C ILE A 79 -17.95 8.26 -8.49
N THR A 80 -18.66 8.73 -9.53
CA THR A 80 -18.07 8.98 -10.85
C THR A 80 -17.02 10.09 -10.81
N GLU A 81 -17.30 11.19 -10.09
CA GLU A 81 -16.37 12.30 -9.89
C GLU A 81 -15.10 11.84 -9.14
N LEU A 82 -15.27 11.14 -8.01
CA LEU A 82 -14.15 10.64 -7.21
C LEU A 82 -13.28 9.67 -8.03
N ARG A 83 -13.90 8.77 -8.82
CA ARG A 83 -13.16 7.91 -9.75
C ARG A 83 -12.36 8.73 -10.75
N ALA A 84 -12.98 9.72 -11.40
CA ALA A 84 -12.29 10.56 -12.39
C ALA A 84 -11.09 11.30 -11.77
N ARG A 85 -11.22 11.79 -10.53
CA ARG A 85 -10.12 12.38 -9.79
C ARG A 85 -9.03 11.37 -9.45
N ALA A 86 -9.40 10.19 -8.97
CA ALA A 86 -8.47 9.14 -8.56
C ALA A 86 -7.54 8.67 -9.69
N ILE A 87 -8.06 8.58 -10.93
CA ILE A 87 -7.27 8.19 -12.12
C ILE A 87 -6.50 9.33 -12.77
N SER A 88 -6.60 10.56 -12.24
CA SER A 88 -5.89 11.72 -12.80
C SER A 88 -4.36 11.55 -12.62
N PRO A 89 -3.58 11.67 -13.72
CA PRO A 89 -2.13 11.48 -13.66
C PRO A 89 -1.39 12.55 -12.85
N ASN A 90 -2.01 13.73 -12.69
CA ASN A 90 -1.39 14.88 -12.02
C ASN A 90 -1.78 14.99 -10.54
N LEU A 91 -2.50 14.02 -9.98
CA LEU A 91 -2.93 14.06 -8.59
C LEU A 91 -1.75 13.73 -7.66
N PRO A 92 -1.38 14.62 -6.71
CA PRO A 92 -0.36 14.34 -5.72
C PRO A 92 -0.68 13.08 -4.90
N GLU A 93 0.34 12.31 -4.51
CA GLU A 93 0.16 11.01 -3.82
C GLU A 93 -0.70 11.14 -2.54
N GLY A 94 -0.46 12.17 -1.74
CA GLY A 94 -1.25 12.42 -0.52
C GLY A 94 -2.72 12.74 -0.79
N GLU A 95 -3.02 13.50 -1.87
CA GLU A 95 -4.39 13.75 -2.28
C GLU A 95 -5.05 12.51 -2.88
N ARG A 96 -4.29 11.68 -3.61
CA ARG A 96 -4.77 10.41 -4.16
C ARG A 96 -5.28 9.50 -3.05
N MET A 97 -4.53 9.38 -1.95
CA MET A 97 -4.95 8.58 -0.79
C MET A 97 -6.29 9.06 -0.21
N GLN A 98 -6.48 10.39 -0.10
CA GLN A 98 -7.74 10.96 0.39
C GLN A 98 -8.91 10.72 -0.56
N VAL A 99 -8.68 10.86 -1.87
CA VAL A 99 -9.69 10.61 -2.91
C VAL A 99 -10.09 9.13 -2.91
N GLU A 100 -9.12 8.22 -2.79
CA GLU A 100 -9.38 6.77 -2.71
C GLU A 100 -10.16 6.38 -1.44
N ALA A 101 -9.86 7.01 -0.31
CA ALA A 101 -10.64 6.82 0.92
C ALA A 101 -12.08 7.33 0.77
N ALA A 102 -12.26 8.53 0.18
CA ALA A 102 -13.58 9.07 -0.10
C ALA A 102 -14.37 8.20 -1.08
N LEU A 103 -13.71 7.63 -2.10
CA LEU A 103 -14.32 6.70 -3.05
C LEU A 103 -14.77 5.40 -2.35
N SER A 104 -13.93 4.85 -1.46
CA SER A 104 -14.31 3.66 -0.66
C SER A 104 -15.52 3.94 0.22
N THR A 105 -15.59 5.10 0.87
CA THR A 105 -16.75 5.53 1.67
C THR A 105 -18.00 5.67 0.81
N ALA A 106 -17.90 6.29 -0.37
CA ALA A 106 -19.03 6.45 -1.28
C ALA A 106 -19.55 5.10 -1.82
N LEU A 107 -18.65 4.16 -2.15
CA LEU A 107 -19.03 2.80 -2.57
C LEU A 107 -19.71 2.03 -1.43
N ARG A 108 -19.24 2.18 -0.18
CA ARG A 108 -19.91 1.59 0.99
C ARG A 108 -21.31 2.16 1.18
N SER A 109 -21.46 3.48 1.06
CA SER A 109 -22.78 4.14 1.12
C SER A 109 -23.72 3.63 0.03
N LEU A 110 -23.21 3.36 -1.19
CA LEU A 110 -23.98 2.77 -2.26
C LEU A 110 -24.49 1.36 -1.89
N MET A 111 -23.63 0.52 -1.30
CA MET A 111 -24.03 -0.83 -0.87
C MET A 111 -25.13 -0.79 0.20
N VAL A 112 -25.05 0.18 1.13
CA VAL A 112 -26.11 0.40 2.14
C VAL A 112 -27.41 0.87 1.47
N ALA A 113 -27.34 1.82 0.53
CA ALA A 113 -28.53 2.31 -0.18
C ALA A 113 -29.23 1.22 -1.00
N VAL A 114 -28.48 0.28 -1.59
CA VAL A 114 -29.03 -0.86 -2.37
C VAL A 114 -29.98 -1.72 -1.55
N GLU A 115 -29.84 -1.78 -0.24
CA GLU A 115 -30.76 -2.54 0.62
C GLU A 115 -32.22 -2.09 0.51
N ASN A 116 -32.47 -0.84 0.09
CA ASN A 116 -33.80 -0.30 -0.16
C ASN A 116 -34.37 -0.62 -1.54
N TYR A 117 -33.61 -1.32 -2.40
CA TYR A 117 -33.97 -1.63 -3.78
C TYR A 117 -33.97 -3.14 -4.05
N PRO A 118 -35.02 -3.89 -3.67
CA PRO A 118 -35.05 -5.36 -3.74
C PRO A 118 -34.82 -5.91 -5.16
N ASN A 119 -35.32 -5.21 -6.18
CA ASN A 119 -35.16 -5.63 -7.58
C ASN A 119 -33.71 -5.54 -8.05
N LEU A 120 -32.97 -4.53 -7.61
CA LEU A 120 -31.53 -4.42 -7.87
C LEU A 120 -30.75 -5.50 -7.10
N LYS A 121 -31.07 -5.71 -5.84
CA LYS A 121 -30.46 -6.73 -5.00
C LYS A 121 -30.61 -8.15 -5.56
N ALA A 122 -31.69 -8.43 -6.32
CA ALA A 122 -31.92 -9.69 -6.99
C ALA A 122 -31.32 -9.77 -8.42
N ASN A 123 -30.73 -8.68 -8.92
CA ASN A 123 -30.16 -8.63 -10.27
C ASN A 123 -28.83 -9.38 -10.33
N GLU A 124 -28.72 -10.39 -11.20
CA GLU A 124 -27.51 -11.22 -11.31
C GLU A 124 -26.26 -10.42 -11.70
N ASN A 125 -26.36 -9.46 -12.61
CA ASN A 125 -25.23 -8.62 -13.00
C ASN A 125 -24.74 -7.77 -11.83
N PHE A 126 -25.68 -7.22 -11.02
CA PHE A 126 -25.30 -6.49 -9.82
C PHE A 126 -24.61 -7.39 -8.80
N LEU A 127 -25.11 -8.61 -8.55
CA LEU A 127 -24.49 -9.57 -7.63
C LEU A 127 -23.06 -9.95 -8.06
N HIS A 128 -22.82 -10.15 -9.35
CA HIS A 128 -21.48 -10.38 -9.89
C HIS A 128 -20.55 -9.19 -9.69
N LEU A 129 -21.02 -7.97 -9.94
CA LEU A 129 -20.24 -6.75 -9.73
C LEU A 129 -19.92 -6.52 -8.24
N GLN A 130 -20.89 -6.77 -7.36
CA GLN A 130 -20.73 -6.69 -5.92
C GLN A 130 -19.70 -7.70 -5.42
N ALA A 131 -19.79 -8.96 -5.86
CA ALA A 131 -18.82 -10.00 -5.50
C ALA A 131 -17.40 -9.63 -5.96
N SER A 132 -17.25 -9.16 -7.20
CA SER A 132 -15.97 -8.71 -7.74
C SER A 132 -15.40 -7.50 -6.97
N LEU A 133 -16.27 -6.55 -6.59
CA LEU A 133 -15.85 -5.40 -5.80
C LEU A 133 -15.37 -5.83 -4.41
N ASN A 134 -16.09 -6.73 -3.74
CA ASN A 134 -15.70 -7.27 -2.44
C ASN A 134 -14.34 -7.99 -2.53
N GLU A 135 -14.14 -8.82 -3.55
CA GLU A 135 -12.85 -9.48 -3.78
C GLU A 135 -11.71 -8.47 -3.95
N ILE A 136 -11.93 -7.41 -4.74
CA ILE A 136 -10.93 -6.36 -4.94
C ILE A 136 -10.62 -5.62 -3.63
N GLU A 137 -11.63 -5.30 -2.82
CA GLU A 137 -11.43 -4.63 -1.53
C GLU A 137 -10.63 -5.52 -0.56
N GLU A 138 -10.88 -6.83 -0.53
CA GLU A 138 -10.09 -7.79 0.26
C GLU A 138 -8.63 -7.85 -0.22
N GLN A 139 -8.41 -7.93 -1.54
CA GLN A 139 -7.07 -7.94 -2.14
C GLN A 139 -6.35 -6.60 -1.91
N LEU A 140 -7.05 -5.47 -1.96
CA LEU A 140 -6.51 -4.15 -1.67
C LEU A 140 -6.07 -4.04 -0.19
N ALA A 141 -6.88 -4.53 0.73
CA ALA A 141 -6.53 -4.59 2.15
C ALA A 141 -5.29 -5.49 2.38
N ALA A 142 -5.19 -6.63 1.69
CA ALA A 142 -4.02 -7.50 1.75
C ALA A 142 -2.77 -6.82 1.18
N ALA A 143 -2.88 -6.12 0.03
CA ALA A 143 -1.80 -5.39 -0.60
C ALA A 143 -1.29 -4.24 0.30
N ARG A 144 -2.20 -3.51 0.96
CA ARG A 144 -1.83 -2.46 1.94
C ARG A 144 -1.07 -3.04 3.15
N ARG A 145 -1.49 -4.20 3.67
CA ARG A 145 -0.76 -4.88 4.75
C ARG A 145 0.64 -5.30 4.30
N ALA A 146 0.78 -5.87 3.10
CA ALA A 146 2.07 -6.25 2.54
C ALA A 146 3.00 -5.04 2.35
N TYR A 147 2.46 -3.92 1.85
CA TYR A 147 3.20 -2.66 1.74
C TYR A 147 3.67 -2.15 3.11
N ASN A 148 2.79 -2.10 4.10
CA ASN A 148 3.13 -1.64 5.44
C ASN A 148 4.22 -2.51 6.09
N ALA A 149 4.17 -3.83 5.88
CA ALA A 149 5.22 -4.75 6.34
C ALA A 149 6.56 -4.43 5.64
N ALA A 150 6.56 -4.28 4.32
CA ALA A 150 7.75 -3.96 3.54
C ALA A 150 8.35 -2.59 3.94
N VAL A 151 7.52 -1.57 4.17
CA VAL A 151 7.95 -0.25 4.65
C VAL A 151 8.55 -0.34 6.05
N THR A 152 7.93 -1.10 6.95
CA THR A 152 8.45 -1.30 8.33
C THR A 152 9.82 -1.96 8.28
N ASP A 153 9.98 -3.02 7.49
CA ASP A 153 11.26 -3.72 7.32
C ASP A 153 12.35 -2.82 6.70
N PHE A 154 11.97 -1.99 5.74
CA PHE A 154 12.86 -1.01 5.14
C PHE A 154 13.26 0.07 6.15
N ASN A 155 12.30 0.68 6.84
CA ASN A 155 12.54 1.72 7.83
C ASN A 155 13.44 1.20 8.97
N ASN A 156 13.19 -0.01 9.47
CA ASN A 156 14.06 -0.66 10.46
C ASN A 156 15.48 -0.82 9.91
N ALA A 157 15.64 -1.28 8.67
CA ALA A 157 16.94 -1.51 8.07
C ALA A 157 17.76 -0.21 7.88
N ILE A 158 17.11 0.93 7.61
CA ILE A 158 17.82 2.21 7.47
C ILE A 158 18.15 2.87 8.82
N GLU A 159 17.51 2.44 9.90
CA GLU A 159 17.71 3.00 11.25
C GLU A 159 18.62 2.14 12.15
N MET A 160 18.67 0.83 11.92
CA MET A 160 19.44 -0.11 12.75
C MET A 160 20.94 -0.04 12.43
N PHE A 161 21.78 -0.18 13.49
CA PHE A 161 23.22 -0.37 13.33
C PHE A 161 23.53 -1.80 12.84
N PRO A 162 24.49 -1.99 11.95
CA PRO A 162 25.39 -1.02 11.32
C PRO A 162 24.87 -0.44 9.98
N THR A 163 23.68 -0.88 9.48
CA THR A 163 23.15 -0.52 8.17
C THR A 163 22.79 0.96 8.04
N ASN A 164 22.53 1.65 9.15
CA ASN A 164 22.21 3.09 9.18
C ASN A 164 23.34 3.96 8.57
N PHE A 165 24.61 3.58 8.72
CA PHE A 165 25.71 4.29 8.09
C PHE A 165 25.65 4.20 6.57
N VAL A 166 25.41 2.99 6.04
CA VAL A 166 25.29 2.76 4.61
C VAL A 166 24.04 3.46 4.07
N ALA A 167 22.92 3.38 4.78
CA ALA A 167 21.67 4.06 4.43
C ALA A 167 21.84 5.58 4.33
N SER A 168 22.54 6.19 5.28
CA SER A 168 22.87 7.61 5.28
C SER A 168 23.73 8.00 4.06
N MET A 169 24.75 7.20 3.71
CA MET A 169 25.58 7.40 2.53
C MET A 169 24.77 7.30 1.24
N MET A 170 23.74 6.45 1.22
CA MET A 170 22.82 6.27 0.07
C MET A 170 21.73 7.34 0.01
N GLY A 171 21.61 8.23 0.99
CA GLY A 171 20.55 9.23 1.07
C GLY A 171 19.15 8.64 1.25
N LEU A 172 19.05 7.44 1.86
CA LEU A 172 17.78 6.79 2.12
C LEU A 172 17.05 7.45 3.29
N SER A 173 15.75 7.65 3.14
CA SER A 173 14.87 8.23 4.15
C SER A 173 13.68 7.32 4.43
N ARG A 174 13.03 7.52 5.57
CA ARG A 174 11.82 6.78 5.96
C ARG A 174 10.73 6.92 4.91
N ARG A 175 10.03 5.81 4.68
CA ARG A 175 8.80 5.76 3.91
C ARG A 175 7.60 5.79 4.86
N ALA A 176 6.52 6.45 4.45
CA ALA A 176 5.26 6.45 5.19
C ALA A 176 4.51 5.12 5.01
N VAL A 177 3.83 4.67 6.05
CA VAL A 177 2.90 3.55 6.01
C VAL A 177 1.50 4.05 5.62
N PHE A 178 0.68 3.17 5.05
CA PHE A 178 -0.76 3.42 4.95
C PHE A 178 -1.37 3.31 6.35
N GLU A 179 -1.93 4.41 6.82
CA GLU A 179 -2.68 4.43 8.07
C GLU A 179 -4.14 4.09 7.79
N ALA A 180 -4.76 3.35 8.71
CA ALA A 180 -6.21 3.20 8.73
C ALA A 180 -6.87 4.56 8.97
N SER A 181 -7.98 4.83 8.29
CA SER A 181 -8.75 6.06 8.53
C SER A 181 -9.23 6.12 9.99
N GLU A 182 -9.53 7.32 10.49
CA GLU A 182 -10.06 7.47 11.85
C GLU A 182 -11.39 6.70 12.04
N GLU A 183 -12.19 6.61 10.97
CA GLU A 183 -13.43 5.83 10.94
C GLU A 183 -13.18 4.32 11.07
N GLU A 184 -12.11 3.80 10.47
CA GLU A 184 -11.70 2.39 10.58
C GLU A 184 -11.07 2.08 11.95
N ARG A 185 -10.56 3.08 12.66
CA ARG A 185 -10.01 2.97 14.02
C ARG A 185 -11.09 3.11 15.10
N ALA A 186 -12.24 3.71 14.77
CA ALA A 186 -13.32 3.88 15.72
C ALA A 186 -13.83 2.51 16.16
N THR A 187 -13.74 2.21 17.45
CA THR A 187 -14.32 1.00 18.02
C THR A 187 -15.84 1.12 17.92
N PRO A 188 -16.55 0.15 17.30
CA PRO A 188 -18.01 0.17 17.30
C PRO A 188 -18.53 0.25 18.73
N ASP A 189 -19.34 1.26 19.02
CA ASP A 189 -20.03 1.35 20.32
C ASP A 189 -21.16 0.32 20.34
N VAL A 190 -20.84 -0.84 20.91
CA VAL A 190 -21.76 -1.98 21.00
C VAL A 190 -22.99 -1.63 21.82
N ALA A 191 -22.89 -0.67 22.75
CA ALA A 191 -24.04 -0.24 23.58
C ALA A 191 -25.14 0.40 22.72
N GLN A 192 -24.77 1.18 21.69
CA GLN A 192 -25.75 1.80 20.78
C GLN A 192 -26.48 0.80 19.87
N LEU A 193 -25.93 -0.41 19.66
CA LEU A 193 -26.56 -1.45 18.85
C LEU A 193 -27.69 -2.18 19.59
N PHE A 194 -27.72 -2.12 20.93
CA PHE A 194 -28.73 -2.77 21.78
C PHE A 194 -29.80 -1.81 22.30
N GLU A 195 -29.68 -0.50 22.01
CA GLU A 195 -30.67 0.52 22.40
C GLU A 195 -31.74 0.80 21.33
N ARG A 196 -31.89 -0.05 20.28
CA ARG A 196 -32.93 0.05 19.25
C ARG A 196 -33.96 -1.04 19.36
#